data_d74ad03d9350c60ffc093c38273b164d
#
_entry.id   d74ad03d9350c60ffc093c38273b164d
#
_cell.length_a   1.000
_cell.length_b   1.000
_cell.length_c   1.000
_cell.angle_alpha   90.00
_cell.angle_beta   90.00
_cell.angle_gamma   90.00
#
_symmetry.space_group_name_H-M   'P 1'
#
loop_
_entity.id
_entity.type
_entity.pdbx_description
1 polymer ?
#
loop_
_entity_poly.entity_id
_entity_poly.type
_entity_poly.pdbx_seq_one_letter_code
_entity_poly.pdbx_strand_id
1 'polypeptide(L)'
;MIDVQQLRALVELSRLGTVSAAAESLGFSQSTVSHQLAALSRATGAVLLTRAGRGVRLTAEGRALAARGQEVLDLLDRTEREAVSMARAEAGRVRLAAFPSAVASLVPGVLDVVGQQYPGLEVELVDAEPPEALDALRRGRVDAALSFSYIDDDAGEGLESVHLLDDVLYLVTHPGGITRIADGAQCRWVTGCARCHEELIAVGRANGFTPETAYASDDYVAVQALVAAGVGAALLPGMALSAYRHEGVQVRPLAREQRRVEVVARAERPRPLAIDVLVEACRTAGRRTSLRRPAVRTGGSAASR
;
A
#
# COMPACT_ATOMS: atom_id res chain seq x y z
N MET A 1 -8.43 -36.32 1.92
CA MET A 1 -8.61 -35.07 1.15
C MET A 1 -8.45 -33.93 2.12
N ILE A 2 -7.79 -32.84 1.71
CA ILE A 2 -7.62 -31.63 2.54
C ILE A 2 -8.98 -30.89 2.58
N ASP A 3 -9.35 -30.44 3.76
CA ASP A 3 -10.57 -29.67 4.01
C ASP A 3 -10.23 -28.18 4.23
N VAL A 4 -11.12 -27.27 3.81
CA VAL A 4 -10.94 -25.81 3.91
C VAL A 4 -10.76 -25.35 5.36
N GLN A 5 -11.52 -25.95 6.31
CA GLN A 5 -11.42 -25.59 7.73
C GLN A 5 -10.06 -26.02 8.32
N GLN A 6 -9.51 -27.13 7.83
CA GLN A 6 -8.17 -27.57 8.21
C GLN A 6 -7.10 -26.61 7.71
N LEU A 7 -7.23 -26.11 6.47
CA LEU A 7 -6.31 -25.09 5.94
C LEU A 7 -6.43 -23.77 6.71
N ARG A 8 -7.64 -23.31 7.01
CA ARG A 8 -7.88 -22.11 7.84
C ARG A 8 -7.20 -22.24 9.20
N ALA A 9 -7.33 -23.38 9.87
CA ALA A 9 -6.67 -23.63 11.16
C ALA A 9 -5.13 -23.54 11.08
N LEU A 10 -4.53 -24.08 10.02
CA LEU A 10 -3.07 -24.06 9.83
C LEU A 10 -2.58 -22.62 9.51
N VAL A 11 -3.28 -21.92 8.63
CA VAL A 11 -2.96 -20.54 8.23
C VAL A 11 -3.05 -19.59 9.43
N GLU A 12 -4.13 -19.67 10.22
CA GLU A 12 -4.30 -18.84 11.42
C GLU A 12 -3.26 -19.16 12.50
N LEU A 13 -2.89 -20.44 12.68
CA LEU A 13 -1.79 -20.81 13.57
C LEU A 13 -0.45 -20.23 13.07
N SER A 14 -0.22 -20.24 11.76
CA SER A 14 0.98 -19.62 11.17
C SER A 14 1.07 -18.12 11.45
N ARG A 15 -0.06 -17.42 11.39
CA ARG A 15 -0.15 -15.98 11.58
C ARG A 15 -0.04 -15.57 13.05
N LEU A 16 -0.72 -16.30 13.95
CA LEU A 16 -0.89 -15.92 15.36
C LEU A 16 0.05 -16.63 16.32
N GLY A 17 0.75 -17.68 15.86
CA GLY A 17 1.78 -18.38 16.60
C GLY A 17 1.31 -19.35 17.67
N THR A 18 0.04 -19.30 18.13
CA THR A 18 -0.50 -20.21 19.14
C THR A 18 -1.87 -20.76 18.75
N VAL A 19 -2.13 -22.04 19.18
CA VAL A 19 -3.43 -22.67 18.91
C VAL A 19 -4.59 -21.95 19.60
N SER A 20 -4.34 -21.37 20.77
CA SER A 20 -5.37 -20.60 21.50
C SER A 20 -5.77 -19.33 20.74
N ALA A 21 -4.80 -18.55 20.26
CA ALA A 21 -5.08 -17.36 19.49
C ALA A 21 -5.74 -17.68 18.14
N ALA A 22 -5.31 -18.74 17.45
CA ALA A 22 -5.95 -19.22 16.23
C ALA A 22 -7.41 -19.66 16.49
N ALA A 23 -7.66 -20.34 17.61
CA ALA A 23 -9.01 -20.78 17.97
C ALA A 23 -9.94 -19.59 18.26
N GLU A 24 -9.46 -18.60 18.99
CA GLU A 24 -10.18 -17.36 19.26
C GLU A 24 -10.52 -16.60 17.97
N SER A 25 -9.52 -16.42 17.09
CA SER A 25 -9.70 -15.76 15.78
C SER A 25 -10.74 -16.46 14.89
N LEU A 26 -10.79 -17.80 14.93
CA LEU A 26 -11.70 -18.60 14.13
C LEU A 26 -13.07 -18.81 14.78
N GLY A 27 -13.28 -18.36 16.02
CA GLY A 27 -14.52 -18.58 16.77
C GLY A 27 -14.73 -20.04 17.17
N PHE A 28 -13.64 -20.82 17.33
CA PHE A 28 -13.68 -22.25 17.71
C PHE A 28 -13.05 -22.49 19.08
N SER A 29 -13.29 -23.69 19.64
CA SER A 29 -12.54 -24.16 20.80
C SER A 29 -11.11 -24.57 20.40
N GLN A 30 -10.15 -24.48 21.34
CA GLN A 30 -8.77 -24.93 21.14
C GLN A 30 -8.71 -26.43 20.78
N SER A 31 -9.61 -27.25 21.33
CA SER A 31 -9.72 -28.68 21.00
C SER A 31 -10.15 -28.89 19.56
N THR A 32 -11.07 -28.08 19.05
CA THR A 32 -11.53 -28.14 17.65
C THR A 32 -10.39 -27.82 16.70
N VAL A 33 -9.67 -26.72 16.93
CA VAL A 33 -8.51 -26.33 16.08
C VAL A 33 -7.42 -27.39 16.15
N SER A 34 -7.10 -27.93 17.34
CA SER A 34 -6.13 -29.03 17.48
C SER A 34 -6.56 -30.26 16.69
N HIS A 35 -7.83 -30.61 16.70
CA HIS A 35 -8.36 -31.74 15.92
C HIS A 35 -8.24 -31.49 14.41
N GLN A 36 -8.55 -30.28 13.92
CA GLN A 36 -8.40 -29.88 12.51
C GLN A 36 -6.94 -29.99 12.06
N LEU A 37 -6.00 -29.49 12.84
CA LEU A 37 -4.56 -29.56 12.56
C LEU A 37 -4.04 -31.01 12.52
N ALA A 38 -4.51 -31.86 13.46
CA ALA A 38 -4.18 -33.28 13.46
C ALA A 38 -4.79 -34.02 12.27
N ALA A 39 -6.01 -33.66 11.86
CA ALA A 39 -6.66 -34.21 10.68
C ALA A 39 -5.91 -33.83 9.40
N LEU A 40 -5.47 -32.58 9.29
CA LEU A 40 -4.67 -32.09 8.17
C LEU A 40 -3.34 -32.86 8.06
N SER A 41 -2.62 -33.06 9.18
CA SER A 41 -1.38 -33.84 9.21
C SER A 41 -1.62 -35.27 8.71
N ARG A 42 -2.73 -35.90 9.13
CA ARG A 42 -3.08 -37.25 8.62
C ARG A 42 -3.46 -37.23 7.13
N ALA A 43 -4.18 -36.23 6.68
CA ALA A 43 -4.61 -36.13 5.27
C ALA A 43 -3.43 -35.93 4.32
N THR A 44 -2.38 -35.21 4.77
CA THR A 44 -1.18 -34.94 3.98
C THR A 44 -0.06 -35.98 4.17
N GLY A 45 -0.13 -36.80 5.22
CA GLY A 45 0.96 -37.70 5.60
C GLY A 45 2.21 -36.97 6.11
N ALA A 46 2.15 -35.67 6.34
CA ALA A 46 3.27 -34.84 6.75
C ALA A 46 3.19 -34.45 8.22
N VAL A 47 4.34 -34.33 8.89
CA VAL A 47 4.44 -33.77 10.23
C VAL A 47 4.43 -32.23 10.10
N LEU A 48 3.28 -31.60 10.32
CA LEU A 48 3.10 -30.15 10.15
C LEU A 48 3.47 -29.35 11.40
N LEU A 49 3.43 -30.00 12.57
CA LEU A 49 3.64 -29.38 13.88
C LEU A 49 4.66 -30.17 14.70
N THR A 50 5.47 -29.46 15.47
CA THR A 50 6.36 -29.99 16.47
C THR A 50 6.11 -29.37 17.83
N ARG A 51 6.42 -30.09 18.93
CA ARG A 51 6.34 -29.54 20.28
C ARG A 51 7.41 -28.47 20.50
N ALA A 52 7.04 -27.35 21.11
CA ALA A 52 7.95 -26.29 21.52
C ALA A 52 7.56 -25.80 22.94
N GLY A 53 8.26 -26.32 23.94
CA GLY A 53 7.93 -26.05 25.33
C GLY A 53 6.51 -26.51 25.68
N ARG A 54 5.66 -25.58 26.14
CA ARG A 54 4.24 -25.81 26.44
C ARG A 54 3.31 -25.68 25.24
N GLY A 55 3.83 -25.32 24.07
CA GLY A 55 3.04 -25.08 22.84
C GLY A 55 3.49 -25.93 21.66
N VAL A 56 3.08 -25.50 20.48
CA VAL A 56 3.44 -26.10 19.19
C VAL A 56 4.04 -25.06 18.26
N ARG A 57 4.91 -25.51 17.36
CA ARG A 57 5.46 -24.70 16.26
C ARG A 57 5.29 -25.43 14.94
N LEU A 58 5.15 -24.67 13.87
CA LEU A 58 5.14 -25.22 12.52
C LEU A 58 6.52 -25.78 12.14
N THR A 59 6.55 -26.94 11.51
CA THR A 59 7.71 -27.49 10.82
C THR A 59 8.00 -26.68 9.54
N ALA A 60 9.03 -27.02 8.78
CA ALA A 60 9.27 -26.43 7.46
C ALA A 60 8.12 -26.77 6.50
N GLU A 61 7.65 -28.03 6.52
CA GLU A 61 6.51 -28.53 5.76
C GLU A 61 5.21 -27.82 6.18
N GLY A 62 5.01 -27.60 7.49
CA GLY A 62 3.86 -26.86 8.02
C GLY A 62 3.83 -25.42 7.53
N ARG A 63 4.97 -24.72 7.49
CA ARG A 63 5.06 -23.35 6.95
C ARG A 63 4.81 -23.31 5.44
N ALA A 64 5.40 -24.25 4.70
CA ALA A 64 5.17 -24.34 3.25
C ALA A 64 3.70 -24.61 2.93
N LEU A 65 3.05 -25.52 3.65
CA LEU A 65 1.63 -25.81 3.47
C LEU A 65 0.75 -24.63 3.91
N ALA A 66 1.11 -23.90 4.97
CA ALA A 66 0.36 -22.70 5.38
C ALA A 66 0.41 -21.61 4.30
N ALA A 67 1.58 -21.37 3.68
CA ALA A 67 1.70 -20.42 2.58
C ALA A 67 0.82 -20.80 1.38
N ARG A 68 0.84 -22.07 0.96
CA ARG A 68 -0.04 -22.56 -0.12
C ARG A 68 -1.51 -22.60 0.30
N GLY A 69 -1.78 -22.91 1.56
CA GLY A 69 -3.14 -22.84 2.12
C GLY A 69 -3.73 -21.45 2.06
N GLN A 70 -2.94 -20.42 2.31
CA GLN A 70 -3.36 -19.01 2.15
C GLN A 70 -3.75 -18.70 0.70
N GLU A 71 -2.96 -19.13 -0.29
CA GLU A 71 -3.30 -18.94 -1.72
C GLU A 71 -4.64 -19.58 -2.10
N VAL A 72 -4.92 -20.78 -1.57
CA VAL A 72 -6.21 -21.47 -1.80
C VAL A 72 -7.36 -20.75 -1.13
N LEU A 73 -7.20 -20.27 0.11
CA LEU A 73 -8.22 -19.50 0.81
C LEU A 73 -8.51 -18.17 0.11
N ASP A 74 -7.49 -17.46 -0.35
CA ASP A 74 -7.63 -16.21 -1.11
C ASP A 74 -8.41 -16.47 -2.43
N LEU A 75 -8.16 -17.60 -3.10
CA LEU A 75 -8.89 -18.00 -4.31
C LEU A 75 -10.36 -18.30 -4.02
N LEU A 76 -10.66 -19.02 -2.94
CA LEU A 76 -12.04 -19.31 -2.52
C LEU A 76 -12.81 -18.02 -2.20
N ASP A 77 -12.22 -17.12 -1.42
CA ASP A 77 -12.83 -15.82 -1.08
C ASP A 77 -13.08 -14.98 -2.34
N ARG A 78 -12.18 -15.05 -3.33
CA ARG A 78 -12.37 -14.41 -4.63
C ARG A 78 -13.56 -15.02 -5.38
N THR A 79 -13.61 -16.34 -5.48
CA THR A 79 -14.66 -17.06 -6.20
C THR A 79 -16.05 -16.78 -5.60
N GLU A 80 -16.16 -16.76 -4.27
CA GLU A 80 -17.40 -16.40 -3.57
C GLU A 80 -17.84 -14.96 -3.91
N ARG A 81 -16.91 -14.00 -3.92
CA ARG A 81 -17.21 -12.60 -4.29
C ARG A 81 -17.64 -12.47 -5.75
N GLU A 82 -16.98 -13.15 -6.66
CA GLU A 82 -17.35 -13.15 -8.08
C GLU A 82 -18.75 -13.72 -8.28
N ALA A 83 -19.07 -14.81 -7.61
CA ALA A 83 -20.40 -15.40 -7.67
C ALA A 83 -21.50 -14.46 -7.13
N VAL A 84 -21.24 -13.78 -6.00
CA VAL A 84 -22.16 -12.76 -5.45
C VAL A 84 -22.30 -11.55 -6.38
N SER A 85 -21.20 -11.09 -6.99
CA SER A 85 -21.20 -9.98 -7.95
C SER A 85 -22.00 -10.31 -9.21
N MET A 86 -21.87 -11.55 -9.72
CA MET A 86 -22.67 -12.02 -10.87
C MET A 86 -24.16 -12.09 -10.56
N ALA A 87 -24.53 -12.44 -9.31
CA ALA A 87 -25.93 -12.54 -8.88
C ALA A 87 -26.59 -11.16 -8.64
N ARG A 88 -25.80 -10.10 -8.46
CA ARG A 88 -26.26 -8.74 -8.17
C ARG A 88 -25.71 -7.76 -9.22
N ALA A 89 -26.27 -7.81 -10.42
CA ALA A 89 -25.80 -7.03 -11.58
C ALA A 89 -25.76 -5.48 -11.39
N GLU A 90 -26.25 -4.94 -10.28
CA GLU A 90 -26.29 -3.49 -10.00
C GLU A 90 -25.64 -3.07 -8.65
N ALA A 91 -25.26 -4.01 -7.80
CA ALA A 91 -24.64 -3.72 -6.50
C ALA A 91 -23.42 -4.61 -6.28
N GLY A 92 -22.24 -4.14 -6.70
CA GLY A 92 -20.97 -4.84 -6.51
C GLY A 92 -20.19 -4.22 -5.34
N ARG A 93 -19.24 -4.99 -4.78
CA ARG A 93 -18.19 -4.49 -3.90
C ARG A 93 -16.85 -4.70 -4.58
N VAL A 94 -16.01 -3.66 -4.60
CA VAL A 94 -14.64 -3.72 -5.09
C VAL A 94 -13.66 -3.24 -4.02
N ARG A 95 -12.50 -3.88 -3.93
CA ARG A 95 -11.43 -3.54 -3.00
C ARG A 95 -10.32 -2.82 -3.72
N LEU A 96 -10.02 -1.61 -3.26
CA LEU A 96 -8.94 -0.79 -3.76
C LEU A 96 -7.84 -0.69 -2.71
N ALA A 97 -6.66 -1.23 -2.99
CA ALA A 97 -5.47 -0.93 -2.19
C ALA A 97 -4.89 0.43 -2.61
N ALA A 98 -4.49 1.25 -1.66
CA ALA A 98 -3.92 2.55 -1.94
C ALA A 98 -2.89 2.95 -0.89
N PHE A 99 -1.82 3.62 -1.32
CA PHE A 99 -0.80 4.17 -0.44
C PHE A 99 -1.25 5.52 0.19
N PRO A 100 -0.72 5.90 1.36
CA PRO A 100 -1.26 7.00 2.17
C PRO A 100 -1.49 8.33 1.42
N SER A 101 -0.52 8.78 0.60
CA SER A 101 -0.70 10.03 -0.14
C SER A 101 -1.75 9.95 -1.25
N ALA A 102 -2.01 8.76 -1.82
CA ALA A 102 -3.12 8.56 -2.75
C ALA A 102 -4.47 8.56 -2.01
N VAL A 103 -4.53 7.91 -0.85
CA VAL A 103 -5.73 7.95 0.01
C VAL A 103 -6.12 9.39 0.35
N ALA A 104 -5.14 10.24 0.69
CA ALA A 104 -5.39 11.61 1.09
C ALA A 104 -5.75 12.56 -0.07
N SER A 105 -5.33 12.27 -1.33
CA SER A 105 -5.44 13.25 -2.43
C SER A 105 -6.22 12.74 -3.65
N LEU A 106 -6.08 11.47 -4.03
CA LEU A 106 -6.66 10.90 -5.25
C LEU A 106 -7.96 10.13 -4.97
N VAL A 107 -7.96 9.30 -3.93
CA VAL A 107 -9.09 8.41 -3.59
C VAL A 107 -10.41 9.16 -3.37
N PRO A 108 -10.45 10.34 -2.69
CA PRO A 108 -11.71 11.09 -2.58
C PRO A 108 -12.35 11.42 -3.93
N GLY A 109 -11.53 11.76 -4.94
CA GLY A 109 -12.00 11.97 -6.29
C GLY A 109 -12.48 10.70 -7.00
N VAL A 110 -11.86 9.56 -6.70
CA VAL A 110 -12.33 8.25 -7.21
C VAL A 110 -13.69 7.90 -6.64
N LEU A 111 -13.85 8.05 -5.31
CA LEU A 111 -15.12 7.77 -4.63
C LEU A 111 -16.23 8.71 -5.10
N ASP A 112 -15.93 9.99 -5.37
CA ASP A 112 -16.89 10.94 -5.94
C ASP A 112 -17.37 10.48 -7.33
N VAL A 113 -16.45 10.08 -8.22
CA VAL A 113 -16.81 9.58 -9.56
C VAL A 113 -17.65 8.31 -9.47
N VAL A 114 -17.26 7.35 -8.62
CA VAL A 114 -18.01 6.09 -8.43
C VAL A 114 -19.39 6.40 -7.86
N GLY A 115 -19.49 7.21 -6.82
CA GLY A 115 -20.77 7.53 -6.17
C GLY A 115 -21.77 8.24 -7.09
N GLN A 116 -21.27 9.11 -8.01
CA GLN A 116 -22.11 9.81 -8.98
C GLN A 116 -22.59 8.91 -10.13
N GLN A 117 -21.73 8.03 -10.64
CA GLN A 117 -22.03 7.27 -11.84
C GLN A 117 -22.56 5.84 -11.54
N TYR A 118 -22.16 5.28 -10.41
CA TYR A 118 -22.46 3.90 -10.01
C TYR A 118 -22.82 3.83 -8.51
N PRO A 119 -23.94 4.42 -8.09
CA PRO A 119 -24.32 4.56 -6.67
C PRO A 119 -24.52 3.22 -5.94
N GLY A 120 -24.66 2.12 -6.68
CA GLY A 120 -24.75 0.77 -6.11
C GLY A 120 -23.40 0.07 -5.91
N LEU A 121 -22.28 0.67 -6.38
CA LEU A 121 -20.95 0.09 -6.24
C LEU A 121 -20.28 0.55 -4.94
N GLU A 122 -20.03 -0.38 -4.03
CA GLU A 122 -19.30 -0.14 -2.79
C GLU A 122 -17.79 -0.31 -3.02
N VAL A 123 -17.00 0.71 -2.66
CA VAL A 123 -15.53 0.66 -2.70
C VAL A 123 -14.99 0.48 -1.29
N GLU A 124 -14.38 -0.67 -1.02
CA GLU A 124 -13.66 -0.95 0.23
C GLU A 124 -12.19 -0.55 0.05
N LEU A 125 -11.69 0.32 0.93
CA LEU A 125 -10.29 0.77 0.89
C LEU A 125 -9.41 -0.10 1.78
N VAL A 126 -8.23 -0.43 1.27
CA VAL A 126 -7.17 -1.12 2.00
C VAL A 126 -5.92 -0.24 1.96
N ASP A 127 -5.46 0.19 3.13
CA ASP A 127 -4.20 0.95 3.24
C ASP A 127 -3.02 0.00 3.04
N ALA A 128 -2.22 0.24 2.00
CA ALA A 128 -1.04 -0.57 1.68
C ALA A 128 -0.06 0.19 0.79
N GLU A 129 1.25 0.07 1.10
CA GLU A 129 2.31 0.53 0.21
C GLU A 129 2.39 -0.34 -1.06
N PRO A 130 2.98 0.15 -2.17
CA PRO A 130 2.96 -0.56 -3.46
C PRO A 130 3.38 -2.03 -3.43
N PRO A 131 4.44 -2.47 -2.72
CA PRO A 131 4.81 -3.88 -2.68
C PRO A 131 3.71 -4.76 -2.09
N GLU A 132 3.13 -4.35 -0.97
CA GLU A 132 2.05 -5.06 -0.27
C GLU A 132 0.75 -5.01 -1.06
N ALA A 133 0.45 -3.85 -1.69
CA ALA A 133 -0.73 -3.66 -2.52
C ALA A 133 -0.71 -4.58 -3.75
N LEU A 134 0.45 -4.66 -4.45
CA LEU A 134 0.62 -5.55 -5.61
C LEU A 134 0.60 -7.04 -5.22
N ASP A 135 1.18 -7.40 -4.07
CA ASP A 135 1.07 -8.76 -3.54
C ASP A 135 -0.39 -9.12 -3.22
N ALA A 136 -1.13 -8.23 -2.55
CA ALA A 136 -2.54 -8.40 -2.27
C ALA A 136 -3.37 -8.54 -3.55
N LEU A 137 -3.03 -7.78 -4.61
CA LEU A 137 -3.69 -7.85 -5.92
C LEU A 137 -3.42 -9.21 -6.61
N ARG A 138 -2.16 -9.68 -6.63
CA ARG A 138 -1.81 -11.00 -7.20
C ARG A 138 -2.55 -12.13 -6.50
N ARG A 139 -2.69 -12.05 -5.19
CA ARG A 139 -3.43 -13.04 -4.39
C ARG A 139 -4.95 -12.87 -4.44
N GLY A 140 -5.47 -11.88 -5.12
CA GLY A 140 -6.91 -11.61 -5.21
C GLY A 140 -7.55 -11.10 -3.92
N ARG A 141 -6.75 -10.63 -2.95
CA ARG A 141 -7.26 -10.00 -1.72
C ARG A 141 -7.81 -8.60 -1.97
N VAL A 142 -7.33 -7.93 -3.02
CA VAL A 142 -7.87 -6.69 -3.56
C VAL A 142 -8.12 -6.85 -5.06
N ASP A 143 -8.97 -6.00 -5.63
CA ASP A 143 -9.41 -6.06 -7.01
C ASP A 143 -8.64 -5.09 -7.91
N ALA A 144 -8.17 -3.99 -7.34
CA ALA A 144 -7.25 -3.05 -7.95
C ALA A 144 -6.31 -2.46 -6.88
N ALA A 145 -5.18 -1.92 -7.34
CA ALA A 145 -4.20 -1.26 -6.47
C ALA A 145 -3.73 0.06 -7.10
N LEU A 146 -3.70 1.13 -6.33
CA LEU A 146 -2.91 2.30 -6.67
C LEU A 146 -1.46 2.01 -6.32
N SER A 147 -0.56 2.25 -7.26
CA SER A 147 0.87 2.03 -7.12
C SER A 147 1.64 3.25 -7.59
N PHE A 148 2.90 3.33 -7.20
CA PHE A 148 3.83 4.29 -7.77
C PHE A 148 5.21 3.67 -7.99
N SER A 149 5.93 4.20 -8.98
CA SER A 149 7.35 3.88 -9.23
C SER A 149 8.14 5.17 -9.50
N TYR A 150 9.42 5.15 -9.19
CA TYR A 150 10.37 6.22 -9.53
C TYR A 150 11.11 5.96 -10.85
N ILE A 151 11.04 4.74 -11.33
CA ILE A 151 11.62 4.26 -12.58
C ILE A 151 10.47 3.65 -13.40
N ASP A 152 10.59 3.57 -14.72
CA ASP A 152 9.66 2.80 -15.55
C ASP A 152 9.79 1.30 -15.21
N ASP A 153 9.07 0.91 -14.16
CA ASP A 153 8.93 -0.47 -13.69
C ASP A 153 7.64 -1.04 -14.25
N ASP A 154 7.69 -2.26 -14.78
CA ASP A 154 6.50 -3.01 -15.17
C ASP A 154 5.81 -3.53 -13.89
N ALA A 155 4.48 -3.51 -13.86
CA ALA A 155 3.69 -4.08 -12.76
C ALA A 155 3.93 -5.58 -12.55
N GLY A 156 4.58 -6.24 -13.52
CA GLY A 156 4.95 -7.64 -13.52
C GLY A 156 3.90 -8.54 -14.16
N GLU A 157 4.28 -9.79 -14.35
CA GLU A 157 3.47 -10.78 -15.06
C GLU A 157 2.07 -10.94 -14.46
N GLY A 158 1.06 -11.02 -15.32
CA GLY A 158 -0.35 -11.18 -14.93
C GLY A 158 -1.05 -9.91 -14.45
N LEU A 159 -0.39 -8.77 -14.46
CA LEU A 159 -0.94 -7.48 -14.07
C LEU A 159 -0.96 -6.51 -15.27
N GLU A 160 -1.92 -5.62 -15.26
CA GLU A 160 -2.08 -4.53 -16.23
C GLU A 160 -2.08 -3.21 -15.47
N SER A 161 -1.19 -2.29 -15.85
CA SER A 161 -1.13 -0.96 -15.26
C SER A 161 -1.71 0.10 -16.18
N VAL A 162 -2.35 1.10 -15.60
CA VAL A 162 -2.86 2.28 -16.28
C VAL A 162 -2.29 3.51 -15.62
N HIS A 163 -1.51 4.29 -16.36
CA HIS A 163 -0.94 5.55 -15.89
C HIS A 163 -2.05 6.57 -15.54
N LEU A 164 -1.92 7.21 -14.40
CA LEU A 164 -2.86 8.21 -13.90
C LEU A 164 -2.28 9.63 -13.93
N LEU A 165 -1.10 9.81 -13.38
CA LEU A 165 -0.41 11.10 -13.31
C LEU A 165 1.08 10.92 -12.92
N ASP A 166 1.86 11.95 -13.24
CA ASP A 166 3.22 12.13 -12.72
C ASP A 166 3.19 13.05 -11.50
N ASP A 167 3.73 12.59 -10.39
CA ASP A 167 3.71 13.28 -9.13
C ASP A 167 5.11 13.78 -8.78
N VAL A 168 5.33 15.08 -8.93
CA VAL A 168 6.62 15.73 -8.71
C VAL A 168 7.06 15.62 -7.25
N LEU A 169 8.33 15.35 -7.02
CA LEU A 169 8.94 15.41 -5.69
C LEU A 169 9.33 16.84 -5.33
N TYR A 170 9.23 17.14 -4.05
CA TYR A 170 9.57 18.44 -3.48
C TYR A 170 10.60 18.27 -2.38
N LEU A 171 11.63 19.13 -2.42
CA LEU A 171 12.47 19.39 -1.26
C LEU A 171 11.68 20.19 -0.23
N VAL A 172 11.52 19.61 0.97
CA VAL A 172 10.80 20.21 2.10
C VAL A 172 11.78 20.51 3.20
N THR A 173 11.83 21.77 3.65
CA THR A 173 12.78 22.26 4.66
C THR A 173 12.10 23.24 5.61
N HIS A 174 12.67 23.45 6.79
CA HIS A 174 12.27 24.56 7.66
C HIS A 174 12.76 25.90 7.07
N PRO A 175 12.20 27.07 7.48
CA PRO A 175 12.75 28.38 7.14
C PRO A 175 14.21 28.50 7.59
N GLY A 176 15.13 28.83 6.66
CA GLY A 176 16.56 28.86 6.91
C GLY A 176 17.30 27.54 6.67
N GLY A 177 16.59 26.46 6.31
CA GLY A 177 17.21 25.20 5.85
C GLY A 177 17.82 25.30 4.44
N ILE A 178 18.33 24.16 3.95
CA ILE A 178 18.90 24.10 2.59
C ILE A 178 17.89 24.53 1.54
N THR A 179 18.36 25.14 0.47
CA THR A 179 17.50 25.63 -0.62
C THR A 179 17.66 24.83 -1.91
N ARG A 180 18.70 24.01 -2.01
CA ARG A 180 19.01 23.17 -3.17
C ARG A 180 19.31 21.77 -2.69
N ILE A 181 18.91 20.78 -3.46
CA ILE A 181 19.17 19.38 -3.16
C ILE A 181 20.68 19.06 -3.10
N ALA A 182 21.49 19.75 -3.90
CA ALA A 182 22.95 19.60 -3.89
C ALA A 182 23.62 19.95 -2.55
N ASP A 183 22.94 20.73 -1.70
CA ASP A 183 23.42 21.09 -0.36
C ASP A 183 23.01 20.04 0.71
N GLY A 184 22.46 18.90 0.28
CA GLY A 184 21.87 17.87 1.13
C GLY A 184 22.80 17.19 2.14
N ALA A 185 24.14 17.27 1.91
CA ALA A 185 25.15 16.83 2.88
C ALA A 185 25.20 17.69 4.15
N GLN A 186 24.61 18.89 4.13
CA GLN A 186 24.66 19.87 5.22
C GLN A 186 23.52 19.69 6.24
N CYS A 187 22.61 18.74 6.01
CA CYS A 187 21.49 18.50 6.90
C CYS A 187 21.22 17.00 7.07
N ARG A 188 20.48 16.66 8.12
CA ARG A 188 19.90 15.34 8.30
C ARG A 188 18.58 15.25 7.54
N TRP A 189 18.10 14.01 7.34
CA TRP A 189 16.92 13.75 6.54
C TRP A 189 15.84 13.04 7.36
N VAL A 190 14.61 13.45 7.14
CA VAL A 190 13.40 12.72 7.58
C VAL A 190 12.85 12.00 6.36
N THR A 191 12.75 10.68 6.43
CA THR A 191 12.32 9.84 5.30
C THR A 191 10.96 9.19 5.56
N GLY A 192 10.33 8.66 4.50
CA GLY A 192 9.08 7.89 4.55
C GLY A 192 9.32 6.38 4.49
N CYS A 193 8.46 5.68 3.74
CA CYS A 193 8.52 4.24 3.49
C CYS A 193 9.85 3.79 2.86
N ALA A 194 10.07 2.47 2.77
CA ALA A 194 11.30 1.91 2.22
C ALA A 194 11.61 2.44 0.80
N ARG A 195 10.62 2.50 -0.10
CA ARG A 195 10.79 3.05 -1.47
C ARG A 195 11.15 4.53 -1.47
N CYS A 196 10.53 5.32 -0.57
CA CYS A 196 10.86 6.75 -0.41
C CYS A 196 12.29 6.94 0.11
N HIS A 197 12.75 6.04 0.98
CA HIS A 197 14.12 6.04 1.47
C HIS A 197 15.13 5.68 0.37
N GLU A 198 14.84 4.66 -0.43
CA GLU A 198 15.67 4.25 -1.58
C GLU A 198 15.78 5.40 -2.59
N GLU A 199 14.68 6.09 -2.88
CA GLU A 199 14.70 7.26 -3.76
C GLU A 199 15.51 8.42 -3.18
N LEU A 200 15.39 8.70 -1.88
CA LEU A 200 16.24 9.71 -1.22
C LEU A 200 17.74 9.37 -1.38
N ILE A 201 18.11 8.09 -1.25
CA ILE A 201 19.49 7.64 -1.47
C ILE A 201 19.90 7.84 -2.93
N ALA A 202 19.04 7.50 -3.90
CA ALA A 202 19.31 7.68 -5.32
C ALA A 202 19.50 9.15 -5.68
N VAL A 203 18.61 10.02 -5.22
CA VAL A 203 18.69 11.48 -5.38
C VAL A 203 19.96 12.03 -4.72
N GLY A 204 20.30 11.57 -3.51
CA GLY A 204 21.52 11.96 -2.82
C GLY A 204 22.78 11.61 -3.65
N ARG A 205 22.88 10.37 -4.13
CA ARG A 205 24.00 9.91 -4.98
C ARG A 205 24.11 10.73 -6.26
N ALA A 206 22.99 11.00 -6.93
CA ALA A 206 22.96 11.81 -8.14
C ALA A 206 23.42 13.26 -7.90
N ASN A 207 23.32 13.75 -6.65
CA ASN A 207 23.73 15.08 -6.24
C ASN A 207 25.03 15.10 -5.40
N GLY A 208 25.78 13.98 -5.36
CA GLY A 208 27.11 13.89 -4.76
C GLY A 208 27.14 13.79 -3.23
N PHE A 209 26.06 13.34 -2.59
CA PHE A 209 26.03 13.13 -1.13
C PHE A 209 25.34 11.82 -0.74
N THR A 210 25.62 11.36 0.48
CA THR A 210 24.90 10.27 1.13
C THR A 210 24.00 10.84 2.23
N PRO A 211 22.67 10.66 2.14
CA PRO A 211 21.74 11.19 3.15
C PRO A 211 21.98 10.54 4.52
N GLU A 212 22.08 11.35 5.57
CA GLU A 212 22.03 10.87 6.96
C GLU A 212 20.59 10.93 7.46
N THR A 213 19.96 9.77 7.70
CA THR A 213 18.59 9.71 8.18
C THR A 213 18.52 10.01 9.67
N ALA A 214 17.74 11.05 10.04
CA ALA A 214 17.44 11.42 11.39
C ALA A 214 16.24 10.63 11.94
N TYR A 215 15.22 10.45 11.11
CA TYR A 215 13.95 9.83 11.47
C TYR A 215 13.26 9.24 10.22
N ALA A 216 12.44 8.19 10.42
CA ALA A 216 11.61 7.61 9.39
C ALA A 216 10.15 7.52 9.86
N SER A 217 9.20 7.91 9.01
CA SER A 217 7.76 7.83 9.28
C SER A 217 6.96 7.88 7.99
N ASP A 218 5.95 7.03 7.86
CA ASP A 218 5.01 7.03 6.73
C ASP A 218 3.90 8.10 6.88
N ASP A 219 3.82 8.73 8.05
CA ASP A 219 2.90 9.83 8.33
C ASP A 219 3.45 11.17 7.82
N TYR A 220 2.93 11.64 6.69
CA TYR A 220 3.33 12.90 6.07
C TYR A 220 3.06 14.14 6.94
N VAL A 221 2.13 14.08 7.89
CA VAL A 221 1.89 15.17 8.85
C VAL A 221 3.03 15.20 9.85
N ALA A 222 3.41 14.04 10.40
CA ALA A 222 4.53 13.91 11.33
C ALA A 222 5.86 14.31 10.67
N VAL A 223 6.13 13.84 9.43
CA VAL A 223 7.32 14.24 8.66
C VAL A 223 7.41 15.76 8.53
N GLN A 224 6.33 16.43 8.13
CA GLN A 224 6.34 17.88 7.96
C GLN A 224 6.50 18.62 9.30
N ALA A 225 5.90 18.13 10.38
CA ALA A 225 6.07 18.69 11.71
C ALA A 225 7.53 18.58 12.20
N LEU A 226 8.19 17.44 11.97
CA LEU A 226 9.62 17.25 12.30
C LEU A 226 10.52 18.17 11.47
N VAL A 227 10.23 18.33 10.19
CA VAL A 227 10.94 19.28 9.32
C VAL A 227 10.75 20.72 9.80
N ALA A 228 9.53 21.12 10.15
CA ALA A 228 9.24 22.45 10.67
C ALA A 228 9.98 22.73 11.99
N ALA A 229 10.16 21.69 12.83
CA ALA A 229 10.94 21.75 14.05
C ALA A 229 12.46 21.76 13.83
N GLY A 230 12.95 21.69 12.58
CA GLY A 230 14.38 21.72 12.26
C GLY A 230 15.13 20.41 12.45
N VAL A 231 14.43 19.27 12.59
CA VAL A 231 15.06 17.94 12.74
C VAL A 231 15.87 17.57 11.50
N GLY A 232 15.41 18.00 10.30
CA GLY A 232 16.08 17.72 9.03
C GLY A 232 15.31 18.27 7.83
N ALA A 233 15.67 17.82 6.64
CA ALA A 233 14.92 18.03 5.40
C ALA A 233 14.18 16.76 5.00
N ALA A 234 13.22 16.85 4.10
CA ALA A 234 12.53 15.68 3.54
C ALA A 234 12.33 15.83 2.02
N LEU A 235 12.18 14.68 1.34
CA LEU A 235 11.59 14.62 0.00
C LEU A 235 10.15 14.17 0.13
N LEU A 236 9.20 15.01 -0.28
CA LEU A 236 7.79 14.67 -0.25
C LEU A 236 7.15 14.81 -1.62
N PRO A 237 6.23 13.89 -1.97
CA PRO A 237 5.48 13.98 -3.21
C PRO A 237 4.43 15.10 -3.17
N GLY A 238 4.14 15.66 -4.34
CA GLY A 238 3.15 16.71 -4.49
C GLY A 238 1.76 16.32 -4.02
N MET A 239 1.39 15.05 -4.17
CA MET A 239 0.13 14.49 -3.67
C MET A 239 -0.01 14.67 -2.16
N ALA A 240 1.05 14.34 -1.38
CA ALA A 240 1.04 14.55 0.07
C ALA A 240 0.91 16.03 0.44
N LEU A 241 1.66 16.90 -0.26
CA LEU A 241 1.65 18.36 -0.04
C LEU A 241 0.35 19.03 -0.48
N SER A 242 -0.38 18.45 -1.44
CA SER A 242 -1.69 18.93 -1.86
C SER A 242 -2.80 18.59 -0.86
N ALA A 243 -2.67 17.48 -0.15
CA ALA A 243 -3.60 17.05 0.88
C ALA A 243 -3.39 17.81 2.20
N TYR A 244 -2.14 17.98 2.60
CA TYR A 244 -1.76 18.71 3.80
C TYR A 244 -0.40 19.40 3.63
N ARG A 245 -0.31 20.64 4.07
CA ARG A 245 0.94 21.40 4.12
C ARG A 245 1.06 22.13 5.45
N HIS A 246 2.11 21.80 6.20
CA HIS A 246 2.45 22.49 7.44
C HIS A 246 2.96 23.91 7.15
N GLU A 247 2.48 24.94 7.87
CA GLU A 247 2.84 26.36 7.64
C GLU A 247 4.32 26.67 7.90
N GLY A 248 4.95 25.92 8.81
CA GLY A 248 6.35 26.06 9.17
C GLY A 248 7.34 25.44 8.17
N VAL A 249 6.90 24.90 7.02
CA VAL A 249 7.80 24.37 6.01
C VAL A 249 7.86 25.19 4.74
N GLN A 250 9.02 25.19 4.11
CA GLN A 250 9.24 25.66 2.75
C GLN A 250 9.30 24.47 1.80
N VAL A 251 8.68 24.58 0.63
CA VAL A 251 8.65 23.53 -0.38
C VAL A 251 9.21 24.03 -1.71
N ARG A 252 10.05 23.24 -2.36
CA ARG A 252 10.65 23.54 -3.67
C ARG A 252 10.56 22.33 -4.56
N PRO A 253 9.98 22.43 -5.77
CA PRO A 253 9.91 21.31 -6.68
C PRO A 253 11.30 20.89 -7.15
N LEU A 254 11.52 19.60 -7.28
CA LEU A 254 12.69 19.03 -7.94
C LEU A 254 12.32 18.80 -9.41
N ALA A 255 12.98 19.52 -10.31
CA ALA A 255 12.55 19.62 -11.71
C ALA A 255 12.62 18.31 -12.51
N ARG A 256 13.38 17.32 -12.04
CA ARG A 256 13.61 16.04 -12.72
C ARG A 256 13.15 14.83 -11.90
N GLU A 257 12.76 15.06 -10.66
CA GLU A 257 12.42 13.98 -9.74
C GLU A 257 10.88 13.89 -9.61
N GLN A 258 10.35 12.80 -10.08
CA GLN A 258 8.92 12.51 -10.02
C GLN A 258 8.69 11.01 -9.86
N ARG A 259 7.53 10.64 -9.36
CA ARG A 259 7.05 9.27 -9.36
C ARG A 259 5.86 9.14 -10.31
N ARG A 260 5.83 8.04 -11.02
CA ARG A 260 4.72 7.66 -11.87
C ARG A 260 3.66 6.99 -11.02
N VAL A 261 2.45 7.52 -11.03
CA VAL A 261 1.30 6.96 -10.29
C VAL A 261 0.38 6.24 -11.25
N GLU A 262 0.01 5.03 -10.89
CA GLU A 262 -0.76 4.10 -11.73
C GLU A 262 -1.86 3.42 -10.92
N VAL A 263 -2.93 3.00 -11.61
CA VAL A 263 -3.83 1.96 -11.10
C VAL A 263 -3.46 0.65 -11.77
N VAL A 264 -3.35 -0.40 -10.98
CA VAL A 264 -2.98 -1.74 -11.41
C VAL A 264 -4.14 -2.69 -11.12
N ALA A 265 -4.46 -3.54 -12.09
CA ALA A 265 -5.46 -4.60 -11.97
C ALA A 265 -4.94 -5.90 -12.60
N ARG A 266 -5.58 -7.04 -12.35
CA ARG A 266 -5.21 -8.29 -13.01
C ARG A 266 -5.54 -8.22 -14.50
N ALA A 267 -4.65 -8.78 -15.33
CA ALA A 267 -4.80 -8.80 -16.79
C ALA A 267 -5.82 -9.84 -17.30
N GLU A 268 -6.40 -10.65 -16.40
CA GLU A 268 -7.39 -11.68 -16.72
C GLU A 268 -8.61 -11.09 -17.47
N ARG A 269 -9.08 -11.81 -18.48
CA ARG A 269 -10.29 -11.47 -19.24
C ARG A 269 -11.23 -12.69 -19.37
N PRO A 270 -12.56 -12.55 -19.25
CA PRO A 270 -13.27 -11.30 -18.98
C PRO A 270 -13.04 -10.83 -17.51
N ARG A 271 -12.89 -9.54 -17.31
CA ARG A 271 -12.79 -8.92 -15.99
C ARG A 271 -14.18 -8.45 -15.52
N PRO A 272 -14.53 -8.58 -14.22
CA PRO A 272 -15.78 -8.05 -13.68
C PRO A 272 -15.94 -6.56 -14.00
N LEU A 273 -17.13 -6.15 -14.46
CA LEU A 273 -17.43 -4.77 -14.86
C LEU A 273 -17.11 -3.76 -13.74
N ALA A 274 -17.36 -4.12 -12.49
CA ALA A 274 -17.08 -3.29 -11.33
C ALA A 274 -15.59 -2.88 -11.22
N ILE A 275 -14.67 -3.76 -11.63
CA ILE A 275 -13.23 -3.47 -11.65
C ILE A 275 -12.90 -2.50 -12.80
N ASP A 276 -13.48 -2.68 -13.98
CA ASP A 276 -13.29 -1.75 -15.11
C ASP A 276 -13.83 -0.36 -14.77
N VAL A 277 -14.98 -0.28 -14.08
CA VAL A 277 -15.55 0.96 -13.56
C VAL A 277 -14.59 1.64 -12.58
N LEU A 278 -14.01 0.89 -11.64
CA LEU A 278 -13.06 1.42 -10.67
C LEU A 278 -11.80 1.95 -11.36
N VAL A 279 -11.24 1.20 -12.32
CA VAL A 279 -10.06 1.63 -13.10
C VAL A 279 -10.35 2.93 -13.85
N GLU A 280 -11.53 3.07 -14.50
CA GLU A 280 -11.89 4.29 -15.23
C GLU A 280 -12.17 5.47 -14.27
N ALA A 281 -12.74 5.20 -13.09
CA ALA A 281 -12.88 6.21 -12.04
C ALA A 281 -11.51 6.73 -11.56
N CYS A 282 -10.52 5.84 -11.38
CA CYS A 282 -9.13 6.22 -11.07
C CYS A 282 -8.52 7.10 -12.17
N ARG A 283 -8.71 6.76 -13.44
CA ARG A 283 -8.24 7.57 -14.59
C ARG A 283 -8.88 8.97 -14.58
N THR A 284 -10.17 9.04 -14.36
CA THR A 284 -10.91 10.30 -14.32
C THR A 284 -10.45 11.17 -13.16
N ALA A 285 -10.28 10.61 -11.97
CA ALA A 285 -9.76 11.32 -10.81
C ALA A 285 -8.31 11.78 -11.03
N GLY A 286 -7.44 10.93 -11.61
CA GLY A 286 -6.06 11.26 -11.93
C GLY A 286 -5.95 12.48 -12.84
N ARG A 287 -6.76 12.57 -13.90
CA ARG A 287 -6.81 13.73 -14.79
C ARG A 287 -7.21 15.01 -14.06
N ARG A 288 -8.14 14.94 -13.10
CA ARG A 288 -8.57 16.09 -12.29
C ARG A 288 -7.50 16.52 -11.30
N THR A 289 -6.76 15.58 -10.75
CA THR A 289 -5.70 15.81 -9.74
C THR A 289 -4.44 16.41 -10.38
N SER A 290 -4.02 15.95 -11.55
CA SER A 290 -2.83 16.45 -12.29
C SER A 290 -2.90 17.94 -12.60
N LEU A 291 -4.08 18.55 -12.59
CA LEU A 291 -4.28 19.98 -12.80
C LEU A 291 -4.07 20.84 -11.53
N ARG A 292 -3.96 20.22 -10.36
CA ARG A 292 -3.79 20.91 -9.06
C ARG A 292 -2.36 20.78 -8.56
N ARG A 293 -1.42 21.55 -9.13
CA ARG A 293 -0.07 21.64 -8.58
C ARG A 293 -0.07 22.38 -7.24
N PRO A 294 0.68 21.92 -6.20
CA PRO A 294 0.82 22.65 -4.95
C PRO A 294 1.32 24.07 -5.22
N ALA A 295 0.66 25.09 -4.67
CA ALA A 295 1.08 26.47 -4.82
C ALA A 295 2.46 26.67 -4.20
N VAL A 296 3.47 27.00 -5.00
CA VAL A 296 4.81 27.37 -4.53
C VAL A 296 4.72 28.76 -3.90
N ARG A 297 4.69 28.85 -2.57
CA ARG A 297 4.93 30.14 -1.90
C ARG A 297 6.44 30.43 -2.00
N THR A 298 6.82 31.24 -2.96
CA THR A 298 8.10 31.95 -2.90
C THR A 298 8.05 32.87 -1.69
N GLY A 299 8.97 32.68 -0.73
CA GLY A 299 9.07 33.51 0.46
C GLY A 299 9.11 34.98 0.07
N GLY A 300 8.05 35.72 0.45
CA GLY A 300 8.04 37.17 0.33
C GLY A 300 9.15 37.73 1.20
N SER A 301 10.01 38.49 0.59
CA SER A 301 10.98 39.37 1.25
C SER A 301 10.29 40.14 2.37
N ALA A 302 10.62 39.85 3.62
CA ALA A 302 10.36 40.74 4.71
C ALA A 302 11.26 41.96 4.50
N ALA A 303 10.70 42.99 3.82
CA ALA A 303 11.29 44.28 3.79
C ALA A 303 11.29 44.85 5.21
N SER A 304 12.45 45.22 5.68
CA SER A 304 12.81 46.02 6.82
C SER A 304 11.79 47.15 7.14
N ARG A 305 11.39 47.23 8.40
CA ARG A 305 11.31 48.49 9.15
C ARG A 305 11.73 48.24 10.59
#